data_15845e4bc6f2750911673f42112a60ab
#
_entry.id   15845e4bc6f2750911673f42112a60ab
#
_cell.length_a   1.000
_cell.length_b   1.000
_cell.length_c   1.000
_cell.angle_alpha   90.00
_cell.angle_beta   90.00
_cell.angle_gamma   90.00
#
_symmetry.space_group_name_H-M   'P 1'
#
loop_
_entity.id
_entity.type
_entity.pdbx_description
1 polymer ?
#
loop_
_entity_poly.entity_id
_entity_poly.type
_entity_poly.pdbx_seq_one_letter_code
_entity_poly.pdbx_strand_id
1 'polypeptide(L)' 'MKVCVIGKEHAEGTSKKTGNPFSNTVVHVSYKKNRVEGQAVEAIWLDAKSFPLDTIQVGKTYDVDRDNRGYVIDFELAR' A
#
# COMPACT_ATOMS: atom_id res chain seq x y z
N MET A 1 12.06 -2.18 -1.26
CA MET A 1 11.71 -1.84 -2.65
C MET A 1 11.10 -0.45 -2.67
N LYS A 2 11.51 0.38 -3.61
CA LYS A 2 10.98 1.74 -3.73
C LYS A 2 9.81 1.78 -4.70
N VAL A 3 8.74 2.45 -4.29
CA VAL A 3 7.53 2.58 -5.10
C VAL A 3 7.08 4.04 -5.11
N CYS A 4 6.39 4.44 -6.17
CA CYS A 4 5.80 5.77 -6.25
C CYS A 4 4.31 5.67 -5.94
N VAL A 5 3.84 6.47 -4.99
CA VAL A 5 2.42 6.52 -4.63
C VAL A 5 1.68 7.35 -5.68
N ILE A 6 0.76 6.72 -6.39
CA ILE A 6 -0.03 7.38 -7.43
C ILE A 6 -1.49 7.60 -7.01
N GLY A 7 -1.91 7.01 -5.91
CA GLY A 7 -3.25 7.21 -5.37
C GLY A 7 -3.36 6.61 -3.98
N LYS A 8 -4.38 7.03 -3.25
CA LYS A 8 -4.67 6.48 -1.93
C LYS A 8 -6.17 6.55 -1.67
N GLU A 9 -6.67 5.61 -0.86
CA GLU A 9 -8.06 5.61 -0.45
C GLU A 9 -8.22 4.94 0.91
N HIS A 10 -9.30 5.28 1.60
CA HIS A 10 -9.68 4.61 2.84
C HIS A 10 -10.75 3.58 2.52
N ALA A 11 -10.51 2.33 2.90
CA ALA A 11 -11.47 1.26 2.69
C ALA A 11 -11.96 0.76 4.04
N GLU A 12 -13.27 0.74 4.23
CA GLU A 12 -13.88 0.21 5.44
C GLU A 12 -15.14 -0.59 5.10
N GLY A 13 -15.51 -1.50 5.97
CA GLY A 13 -16.66 -2.34 5.76
C GLY A 13 -16.69 -3.48 6.74
N THR A 14 -17.49 -4.49 6.43
CA THR A 14 -17.62 -5.71 7.23
C THR A 14 -17.20 -6.89 6.38
N SER A 15 -16.29 -7.71 6.92
CA SER A 15 -15.84 -8.92 6.23
C SER A 15 -17.00 -9.90 6.08
N LYS A 16 -17.21 -10.37 4.86
CA LYS A 16 -18.25 -11.39 4.60
C LYS A 16 -17.89 -12.75 5.17
N LYS A 17 -16.59 -13.02 5.35
CA LYS A 17 -16.12 -14.31 5.89
C LYS A 17 -16.22 -14.38 7.40
N THR A 18 -15.86 -13.31 8.09
CA THR A 18 -15.77 -13.33 9.56
C THR A 18 -16.85 -12.51 10.24
N GLY A 19 -17.54 -11.63 9.49
CA GLY A 19 -18.52 -10.71 10.07
C GLY A 19 -17.91 -9.56 10.85
N ASN A 20 -16.58 -9.48 10.90
CA ASN A 20 -15.88 -8.42 11.63
C ASN A 20 -15.70 -7.17 10.78
N PRO A 21 -15.79 -5.98 11.39
CA PRO A 21 -15.49 -4.75 10.65
C PRO A 21 -14.01 -4.63 10.35
N PHE A 22 -13.68 -3.97 9.23
CA PHE A 22 -12.30 -3.67 8.87
C PHE A 22 -12.17 -2.21 8.47
N SER A 23 -10.97 -1.68 8.66
CA SER A 23 -10.62 -0.31 8.27
C SER A 23 -9.17 -0.34 7.78
N ASN A 24 -8.98 -0.03 6.51
CA ASN A 24 -7.67 -0.12 5.86
C ASN A 24 -7.35 1.13 5.07
N THR A 25 -6.06 1.41 4.94
CA THR A 25 -5.54 2.39 4.00
C THR A 25 -5.08 1.64 2.76
N VAL A 26 -5.66 1.94 1.61
CA VAL A 26 -5.27 1.32 0.35
C VAL A 26 -4.41 2.30 -0.43
N VAL A 27 -3.20 1.89 -0.76
CA VAL A 27 -2.25 2.73 -1.47
C VAL A 27 -1.99 2.14 -2.84
N HIS A 28 -2.24 2.92 -3.88
CA HIS A 28 -1.96 2.53 -5.25
C HIS A 28 -0.57 3.00 -5.62
N VAL A 29 0.29 2.08 -6.02
CA VAL A 29 1.69 2.38 -6.28
C VAL A 29 2.12 1.90 -7.66
N SER A 30 3.15 2.55 -8.20
CA SER A 30 3.81 2.13 -9.42
C SER A 30 5.29 1.89 -9.16
N TYR A 31 5.88 0.97 -9.91
CA TYR A 31 7.30 0.64 -9.78
C TYR A 31 7.80 -0.04 -11.05
N LYS A 32 9.13 -0.05 -11.21
CA LYS A 32 9.75 -0.73 -12.34
C LYS A 32 9.83 -2.23 -12.06
N LYS A 33 9.47 -3.02 -13.04
CA LYS A 33 9.52 -4.47 -12.93
C LYS A 33 10.10 -5.04 -14.22
N ASN A 34 10.95 -6.06 -14.10
CA ASN A 34 11.50 -6.76 -15.27
C ASN A 34 10.38 -7.33 -16.12
N ARG A 35 10.56 -7.25 -17.43
CA ARG A 35 9.62 -7.77 -18.43
C ARG A 35 8.31 -6.95 -18.57
N VAL A 36 8.19 -5.85 -17.84
CA VAL A 36 7.08 -4.92 -18.00
C VAL A 36 7.60 -3.71 -18.79
N GLU A 37 6.99 -3.44 -19.91
CA GLU A 37 7.24 -2.22 -20.64
C GLU A 37 6.49 -1.10 -19.93
N GLY A 38 7.20 -0.05 -19.51
CA GLY A 38 6.64 0.99 -18.64
C GLY A 38 6.77 0.62 -17.18
N GLN A 39 5.70 0.77 -16.40
CA GLN A 39 5.70 0.50 -14.96
C GLN A 39 4.61 -0.49 -14.59
N ALA A 40 4.90 -1.33 -13.61
CA ALA A 40 3.89 -2.17 -12.98
C ALA A 40 3.15 -1.36 -11.91
N VAL A 41 1.91 -1.74 -11.62
CA VAL A 41 1.10 -1.10 -10.60
C VAL A 41 0.50 -2.16 -9.68
N GLU A 42 0.29 -1.80 -8.42
CA GLU A 42 -0.44 -2.66 -7.49
C GLU A 42 -1.11 -1.83 -6.41
N ALA A 43 -2.10 -2.41 -5.74
CA ALA A 43 -2.73 -1.83 -4.57
C ALA A 43 -2.19 -2.54 -3.33
N ILE A 44 -1.71 -1.74 -2.36
CA ILE A 44 -1.18 -2.24 -1.10
C ILE A 44 -2.19 -1.92 0.00
N TRP A 45 -2.60 -2.94 0.75
CA TRP A 45 -3.56 -2.78 1.85
C TRP A 45 -2.82 -2.71 3.17
N LEU A 46 -2.96 -1.56 3.87
CA LEU A 46 -2.29 -1.31 5.13
C LEU A 46 -3.33 -1.13 6.24
N ASP A 47 -2.94 -1.43 7.49
CA ASP A 47 -3.78 -1.17 8.64
C ASP A 47 -3.92 0.34 8.84
N ALA A 48 -5.16 0.82 8.91
CA ALA A 48 -5.42 2.26 9.03
C ALA A 48 -4.93 2.86 10.35
N LYS A 49 -4.78 2.05 11.40
CA LYS A 49 -4.24 2.53 12.69
C LYS A 49 -2.76 2.79 12.61
N SER A 50 -2.02 1.88 11.95
CA SER A 50 -0.57 2.01 11.81
C SER A 50 -0.18 2.96 10.69
N PHE A 51 -1.01 3.04 9.66
CA PHE A 51 -0.74 3.85 8.46
C PHE A 51 -1.98 4.70 8.14
N PRO A 52 -2.24 5.76 8.92
CA PRO A 52 -3.38 6.63 8.63
C PRO A 52 -3.29 7.26 7.24
N LEU A 53 -4.42 7.41 6.59
CA LEU A 53 -4.50 7.94 5.23
C LEU A 53 -3.78 9.28 5.08
N ASP A 54 -3.91 10.15 6.08
CA ASP A 54 -3.33 11.49 6.05
C ASP A 54 -1.80 11.50 6.04
N THR A 55 -1.17 10.40 6.48
CA THR A 55 0.30 10.31 6.51
C THR A 55 0.89 9.87 5.18
N ILE A 56 0.06 9.42 4.25
CA ILE A 56 0.49 8.97 2.94
C ILE A 56 0.39 10.14 1.95
N GLN A 57 1.48 10.41 1.24
CA GLN A 57 1.54 11.55 0.30
C GLN A 57 1.60 11.04 -1.14
N VAL A 58 0.59 11.42 -1.93
CA VAL A 58 0.54 11.09 -3.35
C VAL A 58 1.66 11.84 -4.09
N GLY A 59 2.34 11.15 -4.99
CA GLY A 59 3.44 11.72 -5.76
C GLY A 59 4.81 11.55 -5.13
N LYS A 60 4.88 10.96 -3.95
CA LYS A 60 6.14 10.72 -3.25
C LYS A 60 6.58 9.27 -3.39
N THR A 61 7.87 9.04 -3.19
CA THR A 61 8.46 7.70 -3.23
C THR A 61 8.52 7.13 -1.82
N TYR A 62 8.13 5.88 -1.67
CA TYR A 62 8.14 5.17 -0.39
C TYR A 62 8.96 3.90 -0.47
N ASP A 63 9.55 3.51 0.65
CA ASP A 63 10.21 2.22 0.81
C ASP A 63 9.22 1.21 1.37
N VAL A 64 9.06 0.10 0.67
CA VAL A 64 8.15 -0.98 1.07
C VAL A 64 8.98 -2.20 1.46
N ASP A 65 8.71 -2.74 2.63
CA ASP A 65 9.36 -3.94 3.12
C ASP A 65 8.32 -5.03 3.31
N ARG A 66 8.63 -6.24 2.86
CA ARG A 66 7.72 -7.37 2.93
C ARG A 66 8.39 -8.54 3.64
N ASP A 67 7.58 -9.36 4.32
CA ASP A 67 8.08 -10.59 4.90
C ASP A 67 8.18 -11.69 3.83
N ASN A 68 8.62 -12.88 4.24
CA ASN A 68 8.78 -14.01 3.32
C ASN A 68 7.45 -14.56 2.78
N ARG A 69 6.32 -14.11 3.30
CA ARG A 69 4.98 -14.47 2.82
C ARG A 69 4.39 -13.42 1.88
N GLY A 70 5.12 -12.30 1.68
CA GLY A 70 4.67 -11.22 0.82
C GLY A 70 3.82 -10.15 1.50
N TYR A 71 3.60 -10.25 2.82
CA TYR A 71 2.88 -9.22 3.55
C TYR A 71 3.77 -8.00 3.80
N VAL A 72 3.20 -6.82 3.63
CA VAL A 72 3.91 -5.56 3.89
C VAL A 72 4.08 -5.41 5.39
N ILE A 73 5.33 -5.30 5.84
CA ILE A 73 5.68 -5.13 7.25
C ILE A 73 6.16 -3.73 7.56
N ASP A 74 6.54 -2.97 6.53
CA ASP A 74 6.95 -1.59 6.70
C ASP A 74 6.66 -0.79 5.44
N PHE A 75 6.30 0.48 5.61
CA PHE A 75 5.97 1.38 4.52
C PHE A 75 6.29 2.80 4.97
N GLU A 76 7.41 3.35 4.53
CA GLU A 76 7.84 4.66 4.99
C GLU A 76 8.36 5.52 3.84
N LEU A 77 8.29 6.85 4.04
CA LEU A 77 8.73 7.81 3.04
C LEU A 77 10.22 7.61 2.75
N ALA A 78 10.55 7.43 1.48
CA ALA A 78 11.94 7.29 1.05
C ALA A 78 12.66 8.64 1.15
N ARG A 79 13.91 8.57 1.56
CA ARG A 79 14.76 9.77 1.71
C ARG A 79 15.63 9.99 0.50
#